data_c9a112583dee6adb3e6103e6e6c89142
#
_entry.id   c9a112583dee6adb3e6103e6e6c89142
#
_cell.length_a   1.000
_cell.length_b   1.000
_cell.length_c   1.000
_cell.angle_alpha   90.00
_cell.angle_beta   90.00
_cell.angle_gamma   90.00
#
_symmetry.space_group_name_H-M   'P 1'
#
loop_
_entity.id
_entity.type
_entity.pdbx_description
1 polymer ?
#
loop_
_entity_poly.entity_id
_entity_poly.type
_entity_poly.pdbx_seq_one_letter_code
_entity_poly.pdbx_strand_id
1 'polypeptide(L)'
;MAPEDTNYPIDDQPVEETMLFPLPAPSYDEERGSGIGDQQFYEQDFSRLGRAYTGRRAQEIPIPHMSDEDGSGYRIPGEGRSRGALRPLLALFLVVTMAACIYAAATYGLEVWGGKSLPNVVGISEVSARTILEEEGYQVITKSRIADDGIGFVIEQEPASGERVEEGINVTIVVAVSRTMPEVAGMTQQEAFDLLTEVGAEKIEVVGTDSSESEGTVLSVKPEPGEPFSAYQTVTLTVAQKPLVPNVIGKDKVEAKALVDAAGFKGEYWYVTEEGTPNSVIKTEPDPEAKADPGSTVWLYVVEPMPTEPLHMLEYFGKNSSSIAKYLNNNGFYLQSSFISSDNEAEAVYYSDSYGNLCFCNRPYSHSYIYSRDTGEDVLADGHPFVGIRWEVPTSLLPSDASKLNEDAARDIMTRCGLSSISDVCTHKDIQMPNDMTKTNAKFSCTYGEVGGVSWTVLLVSEANGDLRAVVTCAPTTYYTSNYDLKDYGNSICDFVAAMDVYNEL
;
A
#
# COMPACT_ATOMS: atom_id res chain seq x y z
N MET A 1 4.33 -74.12 -3.13
CA MET A 1 4.89 -73.40 -1.98
C MET A 1 5.16 -72.02 -2.49
N ALA A 2 4.28 -71.07 -2.22
CA ALA A 2 4.45 -69.67 -2.51
C ALA A 2 5.25 -69.01 -1.41
N PRO A 3 6.07 -68.04 -1.67
CA PRO A 3 6.57 -67.15 -0.62
C PRO A 3 5.74 -65.89 -0.51
N GLU A 4 5.69 -65.48 0.68
CA GLU A 4 4.87 -64.50 1.37
C GLU A 4 4.97 -63.06 0.84
N ASP A 5 3.82 -62.42 0.89
CA ASP A 5 3.64 -60.98 0.87
C ASP A 5 4.44 -60.27 1.96
N THR A 6 5.30 -59.35 1.60
CA THR A 6 5.79 -58.30 2.49
C THR A 6 5.20 -56.96 2.13
N ASN A 7 4.18 -56.62 2.88
CA ASN A 7 3.60 -55.31 2.99
C ASN A 7 4.63 -54.33 3.55
N TYR A 8 5.05 -53.33 2.79
CA TYR A 8 5.65 -52.08 3.31
C TYR A 8 4.60 -51.00 3.38
N PRO A 9 4.52 -50.29 4.48
CA PRO A 9 3.59 -49.19 4.59
C PRO A 9 4.03 -48.02 3.70
N ILE A 10 3.10 -47.56 2.89
CA ILE A 10 3.22 -46.33 2.13
C ILE A 10 3.09 -45.18 3.14
N ASP A 11 4.16 -44.45 3.29
CA ASP A 11 4.21 -43.23 4.09
C ASP A 11 3.52 -42.13 3.30
N ASP A 12 2.29 -41.77 3.71
CA ASP A 12 1.54 -40.67 3.20
C ASP A 12 2.18 -39.36 3.69
N GLN A 13 3.13 -38.84 2.95
CA GLN A 13 3.51 -37.43 3.03
C GLN A 13 2.67 -36.65 2.00
N PRO A 14 2.00 -35.58 2.41
CA PRO A 14 1.26 -34.77 1.45
C PRO A 14 2.24 -34.10 0.49
N VAL A 15 2.03 -34.38 -0.78
CA VAL A 15 2.65 -33.64 -1.89
C VAL A 15 2.12 -32.19 -1.77
N GLU A 16 3.00 -31.24 -1.56
CA GLU A 16 2.64 -29.81 -1.67
C GLU A 16 2.04 -29.58 -3.06
N GLU A 17 0.74 -29.36 -3.08
CA GLU A 17 0.03 -28.85 -4.25
C GLU A 17 0.68 -27.53 -4.66
N THR A 18 1.38 -27.55 -5.76
CA THR A 18 1.73 -26.32 -6.49
C THR A 18 0.40 -25.66 -6.86
N MET A 19 0.05 -24.60 -6.16
CA MET A 19 -1.14 -23.81 -6.44
C MET A 19 -1.04 -23.24 -7.86
N LEU A 20 -1.74 -23.87 -8.78
CA LEU A 20 -2.17 -23.26 -10.02
C LEU A 20 -3.21 -22.20 -9.66
N PHE A 21 -2.82 -20.94 -9.69
CA PHE A 21 -3.74 -19.83 -9.56
C PHE A 21 -4.68 -19.80 -10.77
N PRO A 22 -6.00 -19.74 -10.56
CA PRO A 22 -6.93 -19.52 -11.66
C PRO A 22 -6.76 -18.11 -12.21
N LEU A 23 -6.59 -18.02 -13.52
CA LEU A 23 -6.62 -16.76 -14.26
C LEU A 23 -7.99 -16.08 -14.05
N PRO A 24 -8.04 -14.79 -13.74
CA PRO A 24 -9.30 -14.06 -13.81
C PRO A 24 -9.70 -13.90 -15.27
N ALA A 25 -10.92 -14.33 -15.59
CA ALA A 25 -11.54 -14.12 -16.89
C ALA A 25 -11.74 -12.61 -17.15
N PRO A 26 -11.51 -12.14 -18.39
CA PRO A 26 -11.82 -10.76 -18.74
C PRO A 26 -13.35 -10.59 -18.80
N SER A 27 -13.89 -9.70 -17.97
CA SER A 27 -15.28 -9.25 -18.08
C SER A 27 -15.37 -8.21 -19.20
N TYR A 28 -15.95 -8.60 -20.31
CA TYR A 28 -16.47 -7.65 -21.29
C TYR A 28 -17.88 -7.23 -20.83
N ASP A 29 -18.03 -5.98 -20.47
CA ASP A 29 -19.35 -5.33 -20.46
C ASP A 29 -19.38 -4.28 -21.56
N GLU A 30 -20.08 -4.65 -22.63
CA GLU A 30 -20.63 -3.70 -23.60
C GLU A 30 -21.88 -3.08 -22.99
N GLU A 31 -21.88 -1.77 -22.73
CA GLU A 31 -23.13 -1.01 -22.83
C GLU A 31 -22.90 0.36 -23.47
N ARG A 32 -23.57 0.48 -24.62
CA ARG A 32 -23.82 1.74 -25.32
C ARG A 32 -24.78 2.60 -24.51
N GLY A 33 -24.51 3.89 -24.47
CA GLY A 33 -25.50 4.86 -24.00
C GLY A 33 -25.08 6.29 -24.31
N SER A 34 -25.55 6.81 -25.42
CA SER A 34 -25.49 8.20 -25.84
C SER A 34 -26.18 9.14 -24.84
N GLY A 35 -25.61 10.30 -24.57
CA GLY A 35 -26.31 11.37 -23.87
C GLY A 35 -25.46 12.64 -23.69
N ILE A 36 -25.62 13.55 -24.61
CA ILE A 36 -25.16 14.94 -24.55
C ILE A 36 -25.88 15.64 -23.38
N GLY A 37 -25.17 16.34 -22.53
CA GLY A 37 -25.74 17.19 -21.50
C GLY A 37 -24.73 18.17 -20.93
N ASP A 38 -24.73 19.37 -21.49
CA ASP A 38 -24.10 20.57 -20.96
C ASP A 38 -24.48 20.77 -19.50
N GLN A 39 -23.50 20.90 -18.60
CA GLN A 39 -23.69 21.60 -17.34
C GLN A 39 -22.59 22.61 -17.12
N GLN A 40 -23.02 23.86 -17.15
CA GLN A 40 -22.30 25.07 -16.84
C GLN A 40 -21.67 25.01 -15.43
N PHE A 41 -20.39 25.30 -15.37
CA PHE A 41 -19.69 25.69 -14.15
C PHE A 41 -20.20 27.04 -13.67
N TYR A 42 -20.79 27.07 -12.49
CA TYR A 42 -20.99 28.33 -11.75
C TYR A 42 -19.72 28.62 -10.96
N GLU A 43 -18.91 29.51 -11.46
CA GLU A 43 -17.97 30.29 -10.67
C GLU A 43 -18.77 31.22 -9.73
N GLN A 44 -18.74 30.93 -8.43
CA GLN A 44 -19.18 31.88 -7.43
C GLN A 44 -18.01 32.79 -7.01
N ASP A 45 -18.12 34.01 -7.48
CA ASP A 45 -17.29 35.15 -7.17
C ASP A 45 -17.46 35.59 -5.69
N PHE A 46 -16.46 35.30 -4.84
CA PHE A 46 -16.38 35.72 -3.44
C PHE A 46 -15.72 37.08 -3.24
N SER A 47 -15.98 38.07 -4.12
CA SER A 47 -15.43 39.40 -4.01
C SER A 47 -16.41 40.50 -3.54
N ARG A 48 -17.44 40.18 -2.71
CA ARG A 48 -18.32 41.20 -2.13
C ARG A 48 -18.79 40.90 -0.71
N LEU A 49 -17.91 40.99 0.25
CA LEU A 49 -18.28 41.26 1.64
C LEU A 49 -17.12 41.96 2.37
N GLY A 50 -16.91 43.17 2.00
CA GLY A 50 -15.99 44.08 2.65
C GLY A 50 -16.44 45.52 2.47
N ARG A 51 -17.50 45.95 3.20
CA ARG A 51 -17.71 47.37 3.50
C ARG A 51 -18.84 47.56 4.50
N ALA A 52 -18.48 48.40 5.45
CA ALA A 52 -19.37 49.27 6.22
C ALA A 52 -19.82 48.80 7.62
N TYR A 53 -19.02 49.15 8.60
CA TYR A 53 -19.55 49.82 9.79
C TYR A 53 -18.50 50.81 10.28
N THR A 54 -18.52 52.03 9.69
CA THR A 54 -17.91 53.22 10.27
C THR A 54 -19.02 54.13 10.75
N GLY A 55 -18.99 54.47 12.04
CA GLY A 55 -19.42 55.74 12.54
C GLY A 55 -20.91 55.98 12.74
N ARG A 56 -21.41 55.81 13.96
CA ARG A 56 -22.42 56.74 14.48
C ARG A 56 -21.84 57.46 15.69
N ARG A 57 -21.61 58.77 15.46
CA ARG A 57 -21.38 59.77 16.51
C ARG A 57 -22.52 59.75 17.54
N ALA A 58 -22.12 59.78 18.80
CA ALA A 58 -23.04 60.14 19.90
C ALA A 58 -23.57 61.54 19.68
N GLN A 59 -24.89 61.69 19.65
CA GLN A 59 -25.55 62.97 19.74
C GLN A 59 -25.52 63.42 21.18
N GLU A 60 -24.86 64.55 21.40
CA GLU A 60 -24.96 65.34 22.66
C GLU A 60 -26.37 65.86 22.81
N ILE A 61 -26.94 65.64 24.01
CA ILE A 61 -28.19 66.27 24.48
C ILE A 61 -27.83 67.59 25.10
N PRO A 62 -28.41 68.71 24.67
CA PRO A 62 -28.11 70.03 25.21
C PRO A 62 -28.75 70.18 26.60
N ILE A 63 -27.98 70.71 27.52
CA ILE A 63 -28.40 71.17 28.85
C ILE A 63 -29.01 72.56 28.67
N PRO A 64 -30.21 72.80 29.14
CA PRO A 64 -30.75 74.19 29.10
C PRO A 64 -30.14 75.06 30.20
N HIS A 65 -29.54 76.15 29.79
CA HIS A 65 -29.18 77.28 30.66
C HIS A 65 -30.44 77.87 31.25
N MET A 66 -30.51 77.98 32.57
CA MET A 66 -31.42 78.91 33.23
C MET A 66 -30.66 80.20 33.50
N SER A 67 -31.07 81.23 32.84
CA SER A 67 -30.67 82.60 33.12
C SER A 67 -31.36 83.09 34.36
N ASP A 68 -30.55 83.75 35.20
CA ASP A 68 -31.04 84.64 36.22
C ASP A 68 -31.82 85.79 35.63
N GLU A 69 -32.89 86.19 36.28
CA GLU A 69 -33.44 87.54 36.54
C GLU A 69 -34.91 87.39 36.94
N ASP A 70 -35.32 87.79 38.01
CA ASP A 70 -35.74 89.04 38.51
C ASP A 70 -36.44 88.94 39.85
N GLY A 71 -36.06 89.86 40.67
CA GLY A 71 -36.60 90.02 42.00
C GLY A 71 -37.97 90.67 41.99
N SER A 72 -38.77 90.20 42.84
CA SER A 72 -39.76 91.11 43.51
C SER A 72 -40.13 90.59 44.88
N GLY A 73 -39.90 91.48 45.79
CA GLY A 73 -40.16 91.23 47.23
C GLY A 73 -41.63 91.20 47.57
N TYR A 74 -41.89 90.45 48.49
CA TYR A 74 -43.10 90.59 49.33
C TYR A 74 -42.75 90.53 50.79
N ARG A 75 -43.02 91.55 51.53
CA ARG A 75 -42.94 91.68 52.98
C ARG A 75 -44.19 91.04 53.53
N ILE A 76 -43.99 90.26 54.57
CA ILE A 76 -45.05 89.85 55.50
C ILE A 76 -44.73 90.38 56.92
N PRO A 77 -45.68 91.01 57.51
CA PRO A 77 -45.54 91.49 58.92
C PRO A 77 -46.01 90.42 59.94
N GLY A 78 -45.32 90.41 60.97
CA GLY A 78 -45.91 90.35 62.32
C GLY A 78 -46.15 88.98 63.00
N GLU A 79 -45.29 88.77 63.88
CA GLU A 79 -45.46 88.46 65.30
C GLU A 79 -46.48 87.39 65.74
N GLY A 80 -45.94 86.39 66.41
CA GLY A 80 -46.67 85.56 67.34
C GLY A 80 -45.71 84.74 68.16
N ARG A 81 -45.29 85.29 69.27
CA ARG A 81 -44.58 84.54 70.38
C ARG A 81 -45.45 83.40 70.89
N SER A 82 -44.99 82.18 70.88
CA SER A 82 -45.27 81.25 71.95
C SER A 82 -44.03 80.45 72.27
N ARG A 83 -43.57 80.61 73.45
CA ARG A 83 -42.54 79.77 74.10
C ARG A 83 -43.19 78.43 74.40
N GLY A 84 -42.78 77.39 73.72
CA GLY A 84 -43.23 76.03 73.97
C GLY A 84 -42.05 75.12 74.14
N ALA A 85 -42.04 74.29 75.10
CA ALA A 85 -41.05 73.31 75.54
C ALA A 85 -40.76 72.19 74.56
N LEU A 86 -40.97 72.38 73.20
CA LEU A 86 -40.75 71.38 72.15
C LEU A 86 -39.30 71.31 71.61
N ARG A 87 -38.51 72.38 71.82
CA ARG A 87 -37.11 72.39 71.31
C ARG A 87 -36.19 71.39 72.01
N PRO A 88 -36.24 71.22 73.39
CA PRO A 88 -35.39 70.25 74.04
C PRO A 88 -35.84 68.79 73.76
N LEU A 89 -37.13 68.52 73.54
CA LEU A 89 -37.65 67.22 73.20
C LEU A 89 -37.27 66.82 71.78
N LEU A 90 -37.29 67.78 70.79
CA LEU A 90 -36.85 67.51 69.44
C LEU A 90 -35.35 67.27 69.36
N ALA A 91 -34.54 68.03 70.12
CA ALA A 91 -33.12 67.82 70.26
C ALA A 91 -32.79 66.44 70.91
N LEU A 92 -33.53 66.09 71.97
CA LEU A 92 -33.38 64.75 72.60
C LEU A 92 -33.76 63.61 71.60
N PHE A 93 -34.84 63.82 70.84
CA PHE A 93 -35.26 62.83 69.80
C PHE A 93 -34.24 62.70 68.75
N LEU A 94 -33.63 63.81 68.27
CA LEU A 94 -32.56 63.78 67.28
C LEU A 94 -31.29 63.08 67.79
N VAL A 95 -30.92 63.34 69.06
CA VAL A 95 -29.78 62.67 69.73
C VAL A 95 -30.03 61.17 69.88
N VAL A 96 -31.23 60.83 70.32
CA VAL A 96 -31.63 59.43 70.53
C VAL A 96 -31.71 58.69 69.18
N THR A 97 -32.28 59.35 68.15
CA THR A 97 -32.30 58.73 66.80
C THR A 97 -30.89 58.62 66.18
N MET A 98 -30.04 59.62 66.36
CA MET A 98 -28.66 59.59 65.92
C MET A 98 -27.83 58.50 66.66
N ALA A 99 -28.04 58.45 68.02
CA ALA A 99 -27.41 57.38 68.80
C ALA A 99 -27.93 55.97 68.41
N ALA A 100 -29.24 55.84 68.09
CA ALA A 100 -29.81 54.61 67.59
C ALA A 100 -29.30 54.25 66.21
N CYS A 101 -29.14 55.27 65.35
CA CYS A 101 -28.53 55.05 64.00
C CYS A 101 -27.06 54.64 64.13
N ILE A 102 -26.27 55.29 64.97
CA ILE A 102 -24.90 54.95 65.26
C ILE A 102 -24.80 53.51 65.82
N TYR A 103 -25.67 53.20 66.81
CA TYR A 103 -25.73 51.85 67.36
C TYR A 103 -26.14 50.83 66.33
N ALA A 104 -27.15 51.14 65.51
CA ALA A 104 -27.56 50.26 64.40
C ALA A 104 -26.47 50.09 63.38
N ALA A 105 -25.79 51.18 62.99
CA ALA A 105 -24.65 51.12 62.03
C ALA A 105 -23.47 50.35 62.65
N ALA A 106 -23.17 50.53 63.93
CA ALA A 106 -22.10 49.81 64.62
C ALA A 106 -22.41 48.32 64.75
N THR A 107 -23.62 47.96 65.19
CA THR A 107 -24.04 46.58 65.33
C THR A 107 -24.19 45.89 63.95
N TYR A 108 -24.59 46.62 62.90
CA TYR A 108 -24.57 46.13 61.55
C TYR A 108 -23.16 45.91 61.08
N GLY A 109 -22.23 46.86 61.37
CA GLY A 109 -20.81 46.71 61.03
C GLY A 109 -20.09 45.60 61.79
N LEU A 110 -20.55 45.30 63.02
CA LEU A 110 -20.05 44.22 63.90
C LEU A 110 -20.78 42.88 63.69
N GLU A 111 -21.63 42.79 62.66
CA GLU A 111 -22.35 41.57 62.22
C GLU A 111 -23.31 41.00 63.35
N VAL A 112 -23.70 41.83 64.29
CA VAL A 112 -24.63 41.42 65.41
C VAL A 112 -26.04 41.20 64.86
N TRP A 113 -26.44 41.89 63.82
CA TRP A 113 -27.66 41.72 63.06
C TRP A 113 -27.52 42.08 61.62
N GLY A 114 -28.30 41.45 60.71
CA GLY A 114 -28.21 41.64 59.28
C GLY A 114 -27.36 40.61 58.58
N GLY A 115 -26.95 39.52 59.28
CA GLY A 115 -26.16 38.42 58.70
C GLY A 115 -24.63 38.69 58.67
N LYS A 116 -23.82 37.64 58.37
CA LYS A 116 -22.39 37.73 58.20
C LYS A 116 -22.05 38.14 56.75
N SER A 117 -20.97 38.89 56.61
CA SER A 117 -20.44 39.23 55.26
C SER A 117 -19.75 38.03 54.62
N LEU A 118 -20.18 37.63 53.44
CA LEU A 118 -19.65 36.47 52.76
C LEU A 118 -18.19 36.70 52.31
N PRO A 119 -17.25 35.81 52.68
CA PRO A 119 -15.87 35.95 52.27
C PRO A 119 -15.71 35.82 50.75
N ASN A 120 -14.68 36.46 50.22
CA ASN A 120 -14.32 36.32 48.77
C ASN A 120 -13.49 35.07 48.58
N VAL A 121 -14.02 34.12 47.80
CA VAL A 121 -13.32 32.88 47.45
C VAL A 121 -13.04 32.78 45.94
N VAL A 122 -13.35 33.81 45.15
CA VAL A 122 -13.01 33.87 43.74
C VAL A 122 -11.50 33.99 43.56
N GLY A 123 -10.90 33.19 42.72
CA GLY A 123 -9.47 33.09 42.51
C GLY A 123 -8.71 32.20 43.50
N ILE A 124 -9.43 31.50 44.38
CA ILE A 124 -8.86 30.52 45.33
C ILE A 124 -9.13 29.10 44.80
N SER A 125 -8.28 28.14 45.19
CA SER A 125 -8.52 26.73 44.81
C SER A 125 -9.82 26.20 45.42
N GLU A 126 -10.52 25.28 44.74
CA GLU A 126 -11.77 24.68 45.20
C GLU A 126 -11.69 24.19 46.66
N VAL A 127 -10.61 23.45 46.96
CA VAL A 127 -10.40 22.87 48.31
C VAL A 127 -10.32 23.97 49.37
N SER A 128 -9.52 25.01 49.11
CA SER A 128 -9.35 26.12 50.05
C SER A 128 -10.61 26.96 50.17
N ALA A 129 -11.30 27.21 49.05
CA ALA A 129 -12.56 27.94 49.02
C ALA A 129 -13.66 27.22 49.84
N ARG A 130 -13.77 25.92 49.68
CA ARG A 130 -14.68 25.07 50.47
C ARG A 130 -14.36 25.13 51.97
N THR A 131 -13.09 24.98 52.32
CA THR A 131 -12.66 25.04 53.73
C THR A 131 -13.03 26.40 54.37
N ILE A 132 -12.73 27.51 53.68
CA ILE A 132 -13.04 28.87 54.18
C ILE A 132 -14.54 29.04 54.39
N LEU A 133 -15.37 28.62 53.45
CA LEU A 133 -16.82 28.78 53.54
C LEU A 133 -17.45 27.84 54.60
N GLU A 134 -16.98 26.61 54.70
CA GLU A 134 -17.47 25.63 55.69
C GLU A 134 -17.06 26.03 57.14
N GLU A 135 -15.85 26.56 57.34
CA GLU A 135 -15.39 27.10 58.64
C GLU A 135 -16.25 28.29 59.08
N GLU A 136 -16.76 29.11 58.17
CA GLU A 136 -17.68 30.21 58.43
C GLU A 136 -19.12 29.76 58.58
N GLY A 137 -19.42 28.46 58.48
CA GLY A 137 -20.74 27.86 58.71
C GLY A 137 -21.66 27.79 57.51
N TYR A 138 -21.15 28.00 56.28
CA TYR A 138 -21.94 27.93 55.03
C TYR A 138 -21.96 26.52 54.46
N GLN A 139 -23.00 26.18 53.66
CA GLN A 139 -23.04 24.97 52.89
C GLN A 139 -22.54 25.25 51.48
N VAL A 140 -21.54 24.48 50.96
CA VAL A 140 -20.92 24.74 49.66
C VAL A 140 -21.48 23.81 48.60
N ILE A 141 -22.03 24.40 47.55
CA ILE A 141 -22.44 23.71 46.33
C ILE A 141 -21.42 24.05 45.23
N THR A 142 -20.71 23.04 44.73
CA THR A 142 -19.79 23.21 43.61
C THR A 142 -20.48 22.97 42.27
N LYS A 143 -20.32 23.88 41.33
CA LYS A 143 -20.62 23.71 39.89
C LYS A 143 -19.34 23.82 39.10
N SER A 144 -19.25 23.08 38.03
CA SER A 144 -18.11 23.14 37.12
C SER A 144 -18.46 23.99 35.87
N ARG A 145 -17.50 24.76 35.39
CA ARG A 145 -17.58 25.47 34.11
C ARG A 145 -16.28 25.26 33.35
N ILE A 146 -16.38 24.89 32.06
CA ILE A 146 -15.22 24.76 31.20
C ILE A 146 -14.56 26.12 31.05
N ALA A 147 -13.25 26.18 31.28
CA ALA A 147 -12.40 27.35 31.08
C ALA A 147 -11.01 26.94 30.57
N ASP A 148 -10.30 27.87 29.98
CA ASP A 148 -8.92 27.62 29.47
C ASP A 148 -7.87 28.03 30.50
N ASP A 149 -8.25 28.90 31.45
CA ASP A 149 -7.37 29.39 32.50
C ASP A 149 -7.99 29.15 33.89
N GLY A 150 -7.15 29.16 34.92
CA GLY A 150 -7.60 29.04 36.30
C GLY A 150 -8.18 27.68 36.66
N ILE A 151 -7.76 26.62 36.03
CA ILE A 151 -8.24 25.25 36.27
C ILE A 151 -8.06 24.86 37.74
N GLY A 152 -9.16 24.40 38.39
CA GLY A 152 -9.20 24.05 39.80
C GLY A 152 -9.42 25.24 40.75
N PHE A 153 -9.58 26.44 40.20
CA PHE A 153 -9.88 27.65 41.00
C PHE A 153 -11.31 28.07 40.80
N VAL A 154 -11.83 28.76 41.81
CA VAL A 154 -13.18 29.36 41.80
C VAL A 154 -13.17 30.58 40.91
N ILE A 155 -14.02 30.57 39.87
CA ILE A 155 -14.17 31.68 38.90
C ILE A 155 -15.39 32.55 39.17
N GLU A 156 -16.36 32.06 39.98
CA GLU A 156 -17.58 32.76 40.31
C GLU A 156 -18.12 32.20 41.64
N GLN A 157 -18.70 33.05 42.46
CA GLN A 157 -19.44 32.66 43.66
C GLN A 157 -20.80 33.33 43.70
N GLU A 158 -21.79 32.62 44.23
CA GLU A 158 -23.16 33.12 44.43
C GLU A 158 -23.68 32.63 45.79
N PRO A 159 -24.09 33.53 46.71
CA PRO A 159 -24.11 34.99 46.58
C PRO A 159 -22.74 35.64 46.44
N ALA A 160 -22.71 36.90 45.96
CA ALA A 160 -21.47 37.62 45.74
C ALA A 160 -20.68 37.89 47.02
N SER A 161 -19.35 38.00 46.90
CA SER A 161 -18.49 38.36 48.06
C SER A 161 -18.90 39.68 48.66
N GLY A 162 -18.92 39.76 50.01
CA GLY A 162 -19.35 40.96 50.76
C GLY A 162 -20.85 41.09 50.93
N GLU A 163 -21.69 40.30 50.30
CA GLU A 163 -23.12 40.23 50.61
C GLU A 163 -23.32 39.73 52.05
N ARG A 164 -24.32 40.27 52.70
CA ARG A 164 -24.70 39.83 54.05
C ARG A 164 -25.75 38.74 53.94
N VAL A 165 -25.41 37.62 54.48
CA VAL A 165 -26.20 36.39 54.36
C VAL A 165 -26.41 35.74 55.76
N GLU A 166 -27.49 34.99 55.90
CA GLU A 166 -27.72 34.23 57.11
C GLU A 166 -26.75 33.03 57.17
N GLU A 167 -26.39 32.66 58.41
CA GLU A 167 -25.55 31.49 58.62
C GLU A 167 -26.27 30.21 58.19
N GLY A 168 -25.52 29.29 57.57
CA GLY A 168 -26.04 28.00 57.08
C GLY A 168 -26.70 28.02 55.71
N ILE A 169 -26.65 29.16 54.98
CA ILE A 169 -27.13 29.18 53.58
C ILE A 169 -26.22 28.40 52.62
N ASN A 170 -26.77 28.05 51.49
CA ASN A 170 -26.01 27.45 50.41
C ASN A 170 -25.23 28.53 49.62
N VAL A 171 -23.93 28.38 49.54
CA VAL A 171 -23.07 29.19 48.67
C VAL A 171 -22.64 28.34 47.48
N THR A 172 -23.01 28.77 46.29
CA THR A 172 -22.59 28.11 45.07
C THR A 172 -21.27 28.70 44.63
N ILE A 173 -20.25 27.82 44.45
CA ILE A 173 -18.98 28.19 43.82
C ILE A 173 -18.90 27.54 42.43
N VAL A 174 -18.44 28.29 41.43
CA VAL A 174 -18.21 27.78 40.10
C VAL A 174 -16.71 27.60 39.93
N VAL A 175 -16.29 26.38 39.67
CA VAL A 175 -14.88 25.99 39.50
C VAL A 175 -14.55 25.79 38.06
N ALA A 176 -13.43 26.35 37.64
CA ALA A 176 -12.93 26.15 36.28
C ALA A 176 -12.44 24.71 36.11
N VAL A 177 -12.91 24.04 35.07
CA VAL A 177 -12.45 22.70 34.66
C VAL A 177 -11.95 22.74 33.21
N SER A 178 -10.91 21.94 32.90
CA SER A 178 -10.41 21.81 31.51
C SER A 178 -11.41 21.05 30.64
N ARG A 179 -11.31 21.29 29.34
CA ARG A 179 -11.90 20.41 28.32
C ARG A 179 -11.20 19.05 28.36
N THR A 180 -11.90 18.01 28.01
CA THR A 180 -11.35 16.66 27.91
C THR A 180 -11.45 16.22 26.47
N MET A 181 -10.35 15.65 25.94
CA MET A 181 -10.28 15.16 24.56
C MET A 181 -11.26 13.99 24.38
N PRO A 182 -12.20 14.07 23.42
CA PRO A 182 -13.11 12.99 23.11
C PRO A 182 -12.42 11.85 22.36
N GLU A 183 -13.02 10.65 22.38
CA GLU A 183 -12.63 9.55 21.51
C GLU A 183 -13.11 9.84 20.08
N VAL A 184 -12.17 9.87 19.13
CA VAL A 184 -12.44 10.15 17.70
C VAL A 184 -11.86 9.09 16.77
N ALA A 185 -11.11 8.13 17.30
CA ALA A 185 -10.54 7.06 16.49
C ALA A 185 -11.63 6.21 15.82
N GLY A 186 -11.45 5.87 14.56
CA GLY A 186 -12.44 5.15 13.77
C GLY A 186 -13.55 6.01 13.14
N MET A 187 -13.64 7.29 13.49
CA MET A 187 -14.56 8.24 12.85
C MET A 187 -14.01 8.69 11.50
N THR A 188 -14.88 9.23 10.65
CA THR A 188 -14.43 9.99 9.49
C THR A 188 -13.80 11.30 9.93
N GLN A 189 -12.90 11.84 9.12
CA GLN A 189 -12.25 13.13 9.38
C GLN A 189 -13.27 14.24 9.66
N GLN A 190 -14.40 14.25 8.93
CA GLN A 190 -15.43 15.28 9.10
C GLN A 190 -16.17 15.13 10.45
N GLU A 191 -16.57 13.92 10.83
CA GLU A 191 -17.24 13.66 12.12
C GLU A 191 -16.33 14.03 13.29
N ALA A 192 -15.04 13.69 13.22
CA ALA A 192 -14.07 14.04 14.23
C ALA A 192 -13.86 15.57 14.32
N PHE A 193 -13.80 16.26 13.18
CA PHE A 193 -13.67 17.71 13.13
C PHE A 193 -14.88 18.41 13.76
N ASP A 194 -16.09 17.95 13.43
CA ASP A 194 -17.33 18.51 13.98
C ASP A 194 -17.40 18.31 15.49
N LEU A 195 -17.09 17.11 15.98
CA LEU A 195 -17.07 16.81 17.41
C LEU A 195 -16.01 17.61 18.17
N LEU A 196 -14.80 17.75 17.63
CA LEU A 196 -13.74 18.54 18.24
C LEU A 196 -14.10 20.03 18.29
N THR A 197 -14.77 20.53 17.26
CA THR A 197 -15.27 21.91 17.23
C THR A 197 -16.38 22.09 18.28
N GLU A 198 -17.29 21.15 18.45
CA GLU A 198 -18.34 21.16 19.47
C GLU A 198 -17.77 21.23 20.90
N VAL A 199 -16.72 20.46 21.19
CA VAL A 199 -16.03 20.53 22.48
C VAL A 199 -15.11 21.74 22.64
N GLY A 200 -15.01 22.60 21.61
CA GLY A 200 -14.35 23.90 21.64
C GLY A 200 -12.86 23.87 21.29
N ALA A 201 -12.41 22.96 20.46
CA ALA A 201 -11.09 23.04 19.85
C ALA A 201 -11.09 24.10 18.73
N GLU A 202 -10.22 25.12 18.83
CA GLU A 202 -10.12 26.19 17.84
C GLU A 202 -9.06 25.91 16.77
N LYS A 203 -8.10 25.03 17.06
CA LYS A 203 -6.98 24.76 16.19
C LYS A 203 -6.81 23.25 15.97
N ILE A 204 -7.27 22.78 14.80
CA ILE A 204 -7.21 21.38 14.42
C ILE A 204 -6.28 21.27 13.19
N GLU A 205 -5.25 20.43 13.30
CA GLU A 205 -4.33 20.08 12.22
C GLU A 205 -4.55 18.63 11.82
N VAL A 206 -4.55 18.35 10.52
CA VAL A 206 -4.74 17.01 9.97
C VAL A 206 -3.44 16.55 9.35
N VAL A 207 -2.98 15.35 9.73
CA VAL A 207 -1.78 14.69 9.20
C VAL A 207 -2.19 13.36 8.60
N GLY A 208 -1.90 13.18 7.30
CA GLY A 208 -2.12 11.89 6.62
C GLY A 208 -1.03 10.89 6.97
N THR A 209 -1.40 9.64 7.11
CA THR A 209 -0.48 8.51 7.32
C THR A 209 -0.95 7.33 6.48
N ASP A 210 0.00 6.66 5.80
CA ASP A 210 -0.32 5.49 5.00
C ASP A 210 -0.91 4.39 5.88
N SER A 211 -2.07 3.88 5.48
CA SER A 211 -2.85 2.91 6.27
C SER A 211 -3.70 2.03 5.36
N SER A 212 -3.95 0.80 5.82
CA SER A 212 -4.92 -0.11 5.19
C SER A 212 -6.37 0.25 5.51
N GLU A 213 -6.61 1.10 6.52
CA GLU A 213 -7.95 1.60 6.83
C GLU A 213 -8.53 2.45 5.68
N SER A 214 -9.84 2.63 5.68
CA SER A 214 -10.51 3.46 4.69
C SER A 214 -9.94 4.88 4.69
N GLU A 215 -9.72 5.46 3.52
CA GLU A 215 -9.17 6.81 3.39
C GLU A 215 -10.04 7.83 4.15
N GLY A 216 -9.39 8.69 4.92
CA GLY A 216 -10.06 9.69 5.74
C GLY A 216 -10.54 9.18 7.12
N THR A 217 -10.30 7.91 7.47
CA THR A 217 -10.56 7.40 8.82
C THR A 217 -9.53 7.96 9.79
N VAL A 218 -9.99 8.47 10.92
CA VAL A 218 -9.11 8.96 11.99
C VAL A 218 -8.45 7.77 12.68
N LEU A 219 -7.14 7.74 12.66
CA LEU A 219 -6.32 6.69 13.29
C LEU A 219 -5.98 7.04 14.75
N SER A 220 -5.72 8.32 15.00
CA SER A 220 -5.39 8.81 16.35
C SER A 220 -5.58 10.32 16.44
N VAL A 221 -5.65 10.81 17.67
CA VAL A 221 -5.72 12.23 18.00
C VAL A 221 -4.69 12.57 19.08
N LYS A 222 -4.15 13.77 19.01
CA LYS A 222 -3.31 14.33 20.08
C LYS A 222 -3.79 15.71 20.44
N PRO A 223 -3.97 16.02 21.75
CA PRO A 223 -3.79 15.14 22.94
C PRO A 223 -4.60 13.85 22.88
N GLU A 224 -4.21 12.84 23.67
CA GLU A 224 -4.89 11.55 23.67
C GLU A 224 -6.31 11.64 24.28
N PRO A 225 -7.23 10.75 23.90
CA PRO A 225 -8.57 10.71 24.49
C PRO A 225 -8.53 10.65 26.01
N GLY A 226 -9.34 11.48 26.66
CA GLY A 226 -9.35 11.63 28.13
C GLY A 226 -8.35 12.64 28.68
N GLU A 227 -7.38 13.10 27.91
CA GLU A 227 -6.44 14.13 28.35
C GLU A 227 -7.09 15.53 28.35
N PRO A 228 -6.69 16.39 29.30
CA PRO A 228 -7.14 17.76 29.32
C PRO A 228 -6.49 18.58 28.19
N PHE A 229 -7.25 19.50 27.58
CA PHE A 229 -6.73 20.41 26.58
C PHE A 229 -7.37 21.81 26.69
N SER A 230 -6.71 22.84 26.18
CA SER A 230 -7.27 24.19 26.04
C SER A 230 -7.76 24.45 24.62
N ALA A 231 -8.69 25.41 24.46
CA ALA A 231 -9.23 25.78 23.15
C ALA A 231 -8.13 26.16 22.15
N TYR A 232 -7.06 26.82 22.61
CA TYR A 232 -5.99 27.36 21.78
C TYR A 232 -4.87 26.34 21.50
N GLN A 233 -4.91 25.18 22.15
CA GLN A 233 -3.96 24.11 21.91
C GLN A 233 -4.21 23.48 20.54
N THR A 234 -3.12 23.21 19.79
CA THR A 234 -3.25 22.48 18.54
C THR A 234 -3.65 21.04 18.83
N VAL A 235 -4.77 20.62 18.24
CA VAL A 235 -5.23 19.25 18.20
C VAL A 235 -4.78 18.65 16.87
N THR A 236 -4.02 17.56 16.90
CA THR A 236 -3.55 16.89 15.70
C THR A 236 -4.35 15.61 15.46
N LEU A 237 -5.06 15.54 14.34
CA LEU A 237 -5.71 14.34 13.84
C LEU A 237 -4.79 13.61 12.89
N THR A 238 -4.48 12.35 13.17
CA THR A 238 -3.81 11.47 12.20
C THR A 238 -4.88 10.69 11.46
N VAL A 239 -4.92 10.84 10.12
CA VAL A 239 -5.93 10.19 9.27
C VAL A 239 -5.30 9.22 8.31
N ALA A 240 -6.03 8.15 8.00
CA ALA A 240 -5.63 7.17 7.00
C ALA A 240 -5.59 7.79 5.61
N GLN A 241 -4.50 7.55 4.89
CA GLN A 241 -4.39 7.83 3.46
C GLN A 241 -3.86 6.60 2.74
N LYS A 242 -4.13 6.50 1.44
CA LYS A 242 -3.56 5.45 0.58
C LYS A 242 -2.34 6.03 -0.15
N PRO A 243 -1.19 5.33 -0.11
CA PRO A 243 -0.04 5.70 -0.93
C PRO A 243 -0.35 5.56 -2.42
N LEU A 244 0.39 6.29 -3.25
CA LEU A 244 0.26 6.24 -4.70
C LEU A 244 1.28 5.27 -5.29
N VAL A 245 0.84 4.45 -6.25
CA VAL A 245 1.73 3.59 -7.04
C VAL A 245 2.70 4.47 -7.85
N PRO A 246 4.02 4.30 -7.69
CA PRO A 246 4.98 5.12 -8.41
C PRO A 246 4.95 4.85 -9.91
N ASN A 247 5.18 5.88 -10.72
CA ASN A 247 5.32 5.71 -12.16
C ASN A 247 6.70 5.13 -12.49
N VAL A 248 6.72 3.87 -12.89
CA VAL A 248 7.93 3.10 -13.24
C VAL A 248 7.94 2.63 -14.68
N ILE A 249 7.01 3.11 -15.51
CA ILE A 249 6.94 2.77 -16.93
C ILE A 249 8.21 3.23 -17.65
N GLY A 250 8.77 2.36 -18.48
CA GLY A 250 10.02 2.60 -19.21
C GLY A 250 11.30 2.36 -18.41
N LYS A 251 11.22 2.09 -17.11
CA LYS A 251 12.39 1.77 -16.28
C LYS A 251 12.79 0.32 -16.39
N ASP A 252 14.06 0.03 -16.12
CA ASP A 252 14.54 -1.35 -15.93
C ASP A 252 13.81 -2.01 -14.75
N LYS A 253 13.51 -3.29 -14.88
CA LYS A 253 12.74 -4.06 -13.91
C LYS A 253 13.31 -3.99 -12.48
N VAL A 254 14.64 -3.98 -12.33
CA VAL A 254 15.29 -3.94 -11.01
C VAL A 254 15.11 -2.56 -10.39
N GLU A 255 15.30 -1.50 -11.16
CA GLU A 255 15.04 -0.13 -10.73
C GLU A 255 13.56 0.08 -10.38
N ALA A 256 12.67 -0.39 -11.26
CA ALA A 256 11.23 -0.29 -11.08
C ALA A 256 10.76 -0.97 -9.78
N LYS A 257 11.22 -2.21 -9.56
CA LYS A 257 10.91 -2.94 -8.32
C LYS A 257 11.41 -2.22 -7.08
N ALA A 258 12.64 -1.71 -7.12
CA ALA A 258 13.21 -0.97 -5.99
C ALA A 258 12.39 0.30 -5.64
N LEU A 259 11.87 1.01 -6.65
CA LEU A 259 11.02 2.18 -6.46
C LEU A 259 9.64 1.81 -5.88
N VAL A 260 9.05 0.72 -6.36
CA VAL A 260 7.77 0.22 -5.85
C VAL A 260 7.90 -0.25 -4.41
N ASP A 261 8.96 -1.01 -4.09
CA ASP A 261 9.23 -1.48 -2.72
C ASP A 261 9.53 -0.29 -1.78
N ALA A 262 10.26 0.73 -2.24
CA ALA A 262 10.52 1.95 -1.47
C ALA A 262 9.27 2.80 -1.21
N ALA A 263 8.27 2.71 -2.08
CA ALA A 263 6.96 3.36 -1.89
C ALA A 263 6.03 2.57 -0.96
N GLY A 264 6.51 1.48 -0.34
CA GLY A 264 5.76 0.69 0.63
C GLY A 264 4.85 -0.38 0.03
N PHE A 265 5.03 -0.72 -1.24
CA PHE A 265 4.33 -1.81 -1.93
C PHE A 265 5.21 -3.05 -2.08
N LYS A 266 4.66 -4.12 -2.62
CA LYS A 266 5.37 -5.32 -2.98
C LYS A 266 5.43 -5.45 -4.51
N GLY A 267 6.56 -5.14 -5.14
CA GLY A 267 6.75 -5.30 -6.58
C GLY A 267 6.92 -6.76 -6.97
N GLU A 268 6.12 -7.25 -7.93
CA GLU A 268 6.24 -8.58 -8.53
C GLU A 268 6.31 -8.47 -10.04
N TYR A 269 7.08 -9.37 -10.68
CA TYR A 269 7.25 -9.33 -12.14
C TYR A 269 6.21 -10.21 -12.84
N TRP A 270 5.65 -9.66 -13.91
CA TRP A 270 4.88 -10.40 -14.90
C TRP A 270 5.51 -10.21 -16.26
N TYR A 271 6.07 -11.28 -16.84
CA TYR A 271 6.73 -11.19 -18.14
C TYR A 271 5.72 -11.22 -19.28
N VAL A 272 5.89 -10.32 -20.24
CA VAL A 272 5.01 -10.15 -21.38
C VAL A 272 5.80 -10.13 -22.70
N THR A 273 5.12 -10.49 -23.78
CA THR A 273 5.68 -10.63 -25.14
C THR A 273 5.47 -9.39 -26.01
N GLU A 274 5.06 -8.29 -25.40
CA GLU A 274 4.77 -7.05 -26.11
C GLU A 274 6.03 -6.37 -26.61
N GLU A 275 5.90 -5.50 -27.62
CA GLU A 275 7.01 -4.72 -28.14
C GLU A 275 7.53 -3.75 -27.08
N GLY A 276 8.85 -3.69 -26.93
CA GLY A 276 9.49 -2.80 -25.97
C GLY A 276 10.96 -3.16 -25.76
N THR A 277 11.61 -2.38 -24.90
CA THR A 277 12.99 -2.66 -24.50
C THR A 277 13.02 -3.88 -23.58
N PRO A 278 13.81 -4.91 -23.86
CA PRO A 278 13.93 -6.07 -22.98
C PRO A 278 14.25 -5.66 -21.53
N ASN A 279 13.59 -6.30 -20.56
CA ASN A 279 13.67 -5.99 -19.14
C ASN A 279 13.08 -4.63 -18.71
N SER A 280 12.46 -3.86 -19.60
CA SER A 280 11.75 -2.66 -19.20
C SER A 280 10.30 -2.94 -18.78
N VAL A 281 9.81 -2.15 -17.86
CA VAL A 281 8.40 -2.17 -17.45
C VAL A 281 7.57 -1.38 -18.46
N ILE A 282 6.51 -2.00 -18.99
CA ILE A 282 5.59 -1.34 -19.95
C ILE A 282 4.23 -1.00 -19.34
N LYS A 283 3.87 -1.64 -18.23
CA LYS A 283 2.61 -1.44 -17.52
C LYS A 283 2.78 -1.81 -16.05
N THR A 284 1.98 -1.21 -15.19
CA THR A 284 1.80 -1.67 -13.81
C THR A 284 0.33 -1.96 -13.52
N GLU A 285 0.09 -2.81 -12.54
CA GLU A 285 -1.25 -3.06 -12.03
C GLU A 285 -1.16 -3.16 -10.49
N PRO A 286 -1.76 -2.21 -9.74
CA PRO A 286 -2.54 -1.06 -10.22
C PRO A 286 -1.76 -0.06 -11.11
N ASP A 287 -2.51 0.78 -11.85
CA ASP A 287 -1.92 1.79 -12.75
C ASP A 287 -1.02 2.77 -11.98
N PRO A 288 -0.06 3.44 -12.66
CA PRO A 288 0.72 4.51 -12.05
C PRO A 288 -0.18 5.59 -11.45
N GLU A 289 0.22 6.13 -10.29
CA GLU A 289 -0.52 7.15 -9.54
C GLU A 289 -1.88 6.69 -8.99
N ALA A 290 -2.25 5.43 -9.17
CA ALA A 290 -3.40 4.85 -8.49
C ALA A 290 -3.14 4.74 -6.98
N LYS A 291 -4.20 4.94 -6.18
CA LYS A 291 -4.17 4.70 -4.74
C LYS A 291 -4.28 3.21 -4.45
N ALA A 292 -3.42 2.68 -3.61
CA ALA A 292 -3.47 1.27 -3.22
C ALA A 292 -3.09 1.09 -1.74
N ASP A 293 -3.43 -0.06 -1.18
CA ASP A 293 -3.13 -0.35 0.21
C ASP A 293 -1.62 -0.52 0.44
N PRO A 294 -1.06 -0.01 1.54
CA PRO A 294 0.32 -0.28 1.91
C PRO A 294 0.61 -1.79 1.97
N GLY A 295 1.73 -2.22 1.41
CA GLY A 295 2.13 -3.62 1.34
C GLY A 295 1.37 -4.45 0.30
N SER A 296 0.42 -3.88 -0.45
CA SER A 296 -0.24 -4.60 -1.55
C SER A 296 0.72 -4.89 -2.70
N THR A 297 0.41 -5.94 -3.47
CA THR A 297 1.23 -6.29 -4.64
C THR A 297 0.96 -5.34 -5.80
N VAL A 298 2.04 -4.85 -6.39
CA VAL A 298 2.04 -4.12 -7.65
C VAL A 298 2.71 -5.00 -8.70
N TRP A 299 1.94 -5.43 -9.70
CA TRP A 299 2.46 -6.21 -10.81
C TRP A 299 3.20 -5.31 -11.79
N LEU A 300 4.44 -5.67 -12.08
CA LEU A 300 5.30 -5.00 -13.05
C LEU A 300 5.32 -5.84 -14.34
N TYR A 301 4.64 -5.37 -15.37
CA TYR A 301 4.62 -6.03 -16.67
C TYR A 301 5.92 -5.70 -17.43
N VAL A 302 6.79 -6.69 -17.49
CA VAL A 302 8.16 -6.57 -17.98
C VAL A 302 8.29 -7.23 -19.34
N VAL A 303 8.88 -6.53 -20.31
CA VAL A 303 9.20 -7.09 -21.61
C VAL A 303 10.21 -8.24 -21.44
N GLU A 304 9.83 -9.43 -21.86
CA GLU A 304 10.66 -10.62 -21.72
C GLU A 304 11.91 -10.52 -22.63
N PRO A 305 13.12 -10.64 -22.06
CA PRO A 305 14.31 -10.68 -22.89
C PRO A 305 14.37 -12.00 -23.65
N MET A 306 14.38 -11.95 -24.99
CA MET A 306 14.55 -13.10 -25.87
C MET A 306 16.02 -13.31 -26.22
N PRO A 307 16.40 -14.52 -26.76
CA PRO A 307 17.73 -14.75 -27.26
C PRO A 307 18.17 -13.69 -28.26
N THR A 308 19.46 -13.34 -28.26
CA THR A 308 20.02 -12.36 -29.22
C THR A 308 20.06 -12.92 -30.65
N GLU A 309 20.23 -14.25 -30.77
CA GLU A 309 20.21 -14.98 -32.02
C GLU A 309 19.33 -16.24 -31.90
N PRO A 310 18.59 -16.65 -32.93
CA PRO A 310 17.65 -17.76 -32.86
C PRO A 310 18.26 -19.11 -32.44
N LEU A 311 19.54 -19.32 -32.66
CA LEU A 311 20.21 -20.55 -32.27
C LEU A 311 20.92 -20.49 -30.92
N HIS A 312 20.83 -19.41 -30.16
CA HIS A 312 21.37 -19.34 -28.80
C HIS A 312 20.50 -20.16 -27.83
N MET A 313 20.61 -21.47 -27.94
CA MET A 313 19.68 -22.44 -27.38
C MET A 313 19.58 -22.37 -25.85
N LEU A 314 20.67 -22.03 -25.18
CA LEU A 314 20.67 -21.91 -23.69
C LEU A 314 19.79 -20.77 -23.18
N GLU A 315 19.61 -19.72 -23.99
CA GLU A 315 18.86 -18.53 -23.61
C GLU A 315 17.35 -18.74 -23.63
N TYR A 316 16.85 -19.84 -24.20
CA TYR A 316 15.44 -20.20 -24.21
C TYR A 316 14.94 -20.76 -22.87
N PHE A 317 15.83 -21.37 -22.10
CA PHE A 317 15.42 -21.96 -20.82
C PHE A 317 14.99 -20.89 -19.83
N GLY A 318 13.84 -21.13 -19.19
CA GLY A 318 13.24 -20.16 -18.28
C GLY A 318 12.41 -19.06 -18.96
N LYS A 319 12.22 -19.12 -20.29
CA LYS A 319 11.35 -18.23 -21.05
C LYS A 319 9.94 -18.81 -21.16
N ASN A 320 8.97 -17.93 -21.34
CA ASN A 320 7.61 -18.35 -21.64
C ASN A 320 7.52 -18.92 -23.07
N SER A 321 6.89 -20.08 -23.23
CA SER A 321 6.83 -20.78 -24.51
C SER A 321 6.10 -20.00 -25.59
N SER A 322 5.01 -19.31 -25.30
CA SER A 322 4.31 -18.46 -26.26
C SER A 322 5.16 -17.25 -26.70
N SER A 323 6.02 -16.72 -25.81
CA SER A 323 7.00 -15.69 -26.16
C SER A 323 8.02 -16.22 -27.16
N ILE A 324 8.48 -17.45 -26.94
CA ILE A 324 9.45 -18.11 -27.85
C ILE A 324 8.84 -18.31 -29.21
N ALA A 325 7.61 -18.83 -29.30
CA ALA A 325 6.89 -19.00 -30.57
C ALA A 325 6.81 -17.68 -31.37
N LYS A 326 6.40 -16.61 -30.70
CA LYS A 326 6.32 -15.27 -31.30
C LYS A 326 7.70 -14.76 -31.74
N TYR A 327 8.73 -14.96 -30.92
CA TYR A 327 10.10 -14.57 -31.27
C TYR A 327 10.61 -15.33 -32.51
N LEU A 328 10.40 -16.64 -32.58
CA LEU A 328 10.80 -17.47 -33.71
C LEU A 328 10.13 -17.03 -34.99
N ASN A 329 8.81 -16.80 -34.97
CA ASN A 329 8.06 -16.30 -36.12
C ASN A 329 8.61 -14.94 -36.61
N ASN A 330 8.96 -14.03 -35.68
CA ASN A 330 9.55 -12.74 -36.04
C ASN A 330 10.97 -12.85 -36.62
N ASN A 331 11.66 -13.97 -36.39
CA ASN A 331 13.01 -14.23 -36.87
C ASN A 331 13.05 -15.22 -38.06
N GLY A 332 11.95 -15.38 -38.77
CA GLY A 332 11.87 -16.13 -40.01
C GLY A 332 11.73 -17.64 -39.85
N PHE A 333 11.36 -18.10 -38.68
CA PHE A 333 10.91 -19.48 -38.51
C PHE A 333 9.39 -19.55 -38.65
N TYR A 334 8.90 -20.67 -39.11
CA TYR A 334 7.47 -20.99 -39.11
C TYR A 334 7.23 -22.39 -38.55
N LEU A 335 6.09 -22.60 -37.97
CA LEU A 335 5.70 -23.90 -37.47
C LEU A 335 5.58 -24.90 -38.62
N GLN A 336 6.38 -25.96 -38.58
CA GLN A 336 6.35 -27.02 -39.55
C GLN A 336 5.37 -28.12 -39.11
N SER A 337 5.44 -28.54 -37.88
CA SER A 337 4.60 -29.55 -37.27
C SER A 337 4.51 -29.38 -35.76
N SER A 338 3.41 -29.83 -35.19
CA SER A 338 3.20 -29.84 -33.76
C SER A 338 2.45 -31.11 -33.35
N PHE A 339 2.98 -31.78 -32.33
CA PHE A 339 2.47 -33.08 -31.91
C PHE A 339 2.14 -33.09 -30.44
N ILE A 340 1.09 -33.85 -30.09
CA ILE A 340 0.83 -34.27 -28.71
C ILE A 340 0.61 -35.78 -28.74
N SER A 341 1.38 -36.52 -27.95
CA SER A 341 1.25 -37.97 -27.80
C SER A 341 0.10 -38.34 -26.84
N SER A 342 -0.28 -39.62 -26.84
CA SER A 342 -1.24 -40.15 -25.87
C SER A 342 -0.79 -39.98 -24.40
N ASP A 343 0.51 -39.88 -24.16
CA ASP A 343 1.12 -39.71 -22.84
C ASP A 343 1.40 -38.25 -22.50
N ASN A 344 0.75 -37.34 -23.23
CA ASN A 344 0.86 -35.89 -23.07
C ASN A 344 2.28 -35.34 -23.36
N GLU A 345 3.05 -36.03 -24.19
CA GLU A 345 4.33 -35.51 -24.72
C GLU A 345 3.99 -34.52 -25.81
N ALA A 346 4.49 -33.29 -25.68
CA ALA A 346 4.27 -32.22 -26.65
C ALA A 346 5.58 -31.87 -27.35
N GLU A 347 5.50 -31.67 -28.65
CA GLU A 347 6.62 -31.26 -29.52
C GLU A 347 6.13 -30.22 -30.51
N ALA A 348 6.92 -29.16 -30.72
CA ALA A 348 6.71 -28.18 -31.78
C ALA A 348 8.00 -28.05 -32.60
N VAL A 349 7.90 -28.27 -33.92
CA VAL A 349 9.02 -28.16 -34.84
C VAL A 349 8.86 -26.89 -35.67
N TYR A 350 9.83 -26.01 -35.52
CA TYR A 350 9.93 -24.77 -36.27
C TYR A 350 10.99 -24.91 -37.34
N TYR A 351 10.70 -24.50 -38.56
CA TYR A 351 11.61 -24.54 -39.68
C TYR A 351 12.01 -23.14 -40.17
N SER A 352 13.26 -22.99 -40.53
CA SER A 352 13.77 -21.82 -41.23
C SER A 352 14.69 -22.26 -42.39
N ASP A 353 14.58 -21.61 -43.53
CA ASP A 353 15.46 -21.90 -44.70
C ASP A 353 16.95 -21.71 -44.37
N SER A 354 17.27 -20.82 -43.43
CA SER A 354 18.66 -20.53 -43.04
C SER A 354 19.20 -21.47 -41.96
N TYR A 355 18.32 -21.94 -41.06
CA TYR A 355 18.75 -22.64 -39.87
C TYR A 355 18.22 -24.09 -39.78
N GLY A 356 17.32 -24.52 -40.69
CA GLY A 356 16.71 -25.85 -40.61
C GLY A 356 15.69 -25.98 -39.49
N ASN A 357 15.58 -27.19 -38.95
CA ASN A 357 14.60 -27.55 -37.92
C ASN A 357 15.10 -27.23 -36.53
N LEU A 358 14.29 -26.45 -35.77
CA LEU A 358 14.47 -26.22 -34.36
C LEU A 358 13.22 -26.78 -33.62
N CYS A 359 13.42 -27.79 -32.82
CA CYS A 359 12.37 -28.52 -32.14
C CYS A 359 12.36 -28.20 -30.66
N PHE A 360 11.17 -27.92 -30.10
CA PHE A 360 10.94 -27.76 -28.68
C PHE A 360 10.05 -28.90 -28.18
N CYS A 361 10.48 -29.58 -27.13
CA CYS A 361 9.77 -30.74 -26.58
C CYS A 361 9.69 -30.68 -25.07
N ASN A 362 8.58 -31.18 -24.51
CA ASN A 362 8.41 -31.28 -23.06
C ASN A 362 9.05 -32.56 -22.49
N ARG A 363 9.53 -33.46 -23.36
CA ARG A 363 10.29 -34.65 -23.02
C ARG A 363 11.45 -34.80 -23.98
N PRO A 364 12.66 -34.35 -23.63
CA PRO A 364 13.78 -34.46 -24.55
C PRO A 364 14.07 -35.93 -24.85
N TYR A 365 14.29 -36.24 -26.11
CA TYR A 365 14.66 -37.55 -26.67
C TYR A 365 13.61 -38.66 -26.65
N SER A 366 12.35 -38.31 -26.47
CA SER A 366 11.27 -39.28 -26.55
C SER A 366 10.51 -39.10 -27.87
N HIS A 367 10.91 -39.84 -28.91
CA HIS A 367 10.16 -39.88 -30.14
C HIS A 367 9.11 -40.98 -30.12
N SER A 368 7.92 -40.63 -29.79
CA SER A 368 6.76 -41.51 -29.95
C SER A 368 6.06 -41.25 -31.28
N TYR A 369 6.78 -41.24 -32.39
CA TYR A 369 6.22 -41.07 -33.75
C TYR A 369 5.08 -42.06 -34.06
N ILE A 370 5.08 -43.19 -33.41
CA ILE A 370 4.06 -44.23 -33.63
C ILE A 370 2.71 -43.84 -33.07
N TYR A 371 2.67 -42.94 -32.03
CA TYR A 371 1.48 -42.57 -31.33
C TYR A 371 1.23 -41.06 -31.27
N SER A 372 2.13 -40.27 -31.85
CA SER A 372 1.95 -38.81 -31.93
C SER A 372 1.01 -38.46 -33.08
N ARG A 373 0.18 -37.48 -32.87
CA ARG A 373 -0.76 -36.97 -33.83
C ARG A 373 -0.46 -35.48 -34.03
N ASP A 374 -0.30 -35.08 -35.30
CA ASP A 374 -0.23 -33.65 -35.61
C ASP A 374 -1.53 -33.00 -35.17
N THR A 375 -1.43 -32.01 -34.27
CA THR A 375 -2.57 -31.27 -33.74
C THR A 375 -3.05 -30.22 -34.71
N GLY A 376 -2.21 -29.76 -35.63
CA GLY A 376 -2.44 -28.60 -36.47
C GLY A 376 -2.42 -27.28 -35.72
N GLU A 377 -2.18 -27.32 -34.42
CA GLU A 377 -2.12 -26.16 -33.49
C GLU A 377 -0.68 -26.04 -32.98
N ASP A 378 -0.25 -24.82 -32.70
CA ASP A 378 1.11 -24.55 -32.18
C ASP A 378 1.14 -24.72 -30.66
N VAL A 379 1.50 -25.92 -30.19
CA VAL A 379 1.55 -26.21 -28.75
C VAL A 379 2.50 -25.30 -27.99
N LEU A 380 3.55 -24.77 -28.62
CA LEU A 380 4.45 -23.80 -27.99
C LEU A 380 3.77 -22.43 -27.88
N ALA A 381 3.07 -22.00 -28.92
CA ALA A 381 2.28 -20.76 -28.86
C ALA A 381 1.12 -20.83 -27.87
N ASP A 382 0.52 -22.00 -27.68
CA ASP A 382 -0.53 -22.26 -26.70
C ASP A 382 -0.04 -22.33 -25.25
N GLY A 383 1.27 -22.14 -25.04
CA GLY A 383 1.86 -22.06 -23.70
C GLY A 383 2.27 -23.41 -23.11
N HIS A 384 2.30 -24.49 -23.88
CA HIS A 384 2.83 -25.77 -23.38
C HIS A 384 4.30 -25.62 -22.98
N PRO A 385 4.69 -25.99 -21.74
CA PRO A 385 6.06 -25.90 -21.28
C PRO A 385 6.96 -26.87 -22.05
N PHE A 386 8.17 -26.49 -22.31
CA PHE A 386 9.22 -27.35 -22.86
C PHE A 386 10.36 -27.54 -21.87
N VAL A 387 11.06 -28.66 -21.98
CA VAL A 387 12.27 -28.98 -21.21
C VAL A 387 13.42 -29.41 -22.08
N GLY A 388 13.21 -29.56 -23.37
CA GLY A 388 14.26 -29.94 -24.32
C GLY A 388 14.18 -29.11 -25.59
N ILE A 389 15.37 -28.81 -26.15
CA ILE A 389 15.53 -28.15 -27.45
C ILE A 389 16.45 -29.00 -28.30
N ARG A 390 16.05 -29.26 -29.55
CA ARG A 390 16.85 -29.99 -30.49
C ARG A 390 16.99 -29.16 -31.78
N TRP A 391 18.18 -29.04 -32.26
CA TRP A 391 18.48 -28.43 -33.58
C TRP A 391 19.04 -29.45 -34.51
N GLU A 392 18.39 -29.69 -35.63
CA GLU A 392 18.91 -30.48 -36.76
C GLU A 392 19.72 -29.56 -37.67
N VAL A 393 21.03 -29.77 -37.67
CA VAL A 393 21.94 -28.92 -38.42
C VAL A 393 21.74 -29.13 -39.92
N PRO A 394 21.42 -28.08 -40.70
CA PRO A 394 21.28 -28.21 -42.14
C PRO A 394 22.56 -28.78 -42.82
N THR A 395 22.41 -29.66 -43.76
CA THR A 395 23.55 -30.26 -44.49
C THR A 395 24.44 -29.22 -45.15
N SER A 396 23.92 -28.05 -45.53
CA SER A 396 24.69 -26.90 -46.05
C SER A 396 25.71 -26.34 -45.07
N LEU A 397 25.53 -26.60 -43.76
CA LEU A 397 26.42 -26.15 -42.68
C LEU A 397 27.39 -27.25 -42.23
N LEU A 398 27.27 -28.46 -42.79
CA LEU A 398 28.15 -29.58 -42.50
C LEU A 398 29.32 -29.63 -43.48
N PRO A 399 30.48 -30.22 -43.07
CA PRO A 399 31.55 -30.50 -44.01
C PRO A 399 31.08 -31.47 -45.07
N SER A 400 31.59 -31.36 -46.28
CA SER A 400 31.25 -32.26 -47.40
C SER A 400 31.92 -33.64 -47.34
N ASP A 401 32.71 -33.91 -46.34
CA ASP A 401 33.51 -35.12 -46.18
C ASP A 401 33.37 -35.64 -44.74
N ALA A 402 32.89 -36.87 -44.59
CA ALA A 402 32.71 -37.57 -43.32
C ALA A 402 33.98 -37.66 -42.47
N SER A 403 35.16 -37.65 -43.11
CA SER A 403 36.43 -37.67 -42.36
C SER A 403 36.70 -36.38 -41.58
N LYS A 404 35.95 -35.34 -41.83
CA LYS A 404 36.01 -34.02 -41.17
C LYS A 404 34.93 -33.85 -40.07
N LEU A 405 34.10 -34.87 -39.87
CA LEU A 405 33.20 -34.92 -38.73
C LEU A 405 34.02 -35.28 -37.47
N ASN A 406 34.63 -34.29 -36.91
CA ASN A 406 35.52 -34.42 -35.76
C ASN A 406 35.20 -33.34 -34.70
N GLU A 407 36.01 -33.24 -33.69
CA GLU A 407 35.88 -32.26 -32.65
C GLU A 407 35.86 -30.80 -33.18
N ASP A 408 36.64 -30.50 -34.23
CA ASP A 408 36.63 -29.14 -34.82
C ASP A 408 35.28 -28.78 -35.44
N ALA A 409 34.65 -29.74 -36.13
CA ALA A 409 33.31 -29.57 -36.68
C ALA A 409 32.25 -29.38 -35.58
N ALA A 410 32.37 -30.15 -34.51
CA ALA A 410 31.49 -29.99 -33.36
C ALA A 410 31.66 -28.59 -32.73
N ARG A 411 32.88 -28.08 -32.58
CA ARG A 411 33.16 -26.74 -32.05
C ARG A 411 32.65 -25.63 -32.97
N ASP A 412 32.67 -25.78 -34.27
CA ASP A 412 32.05 -24.82 -35.21
C ASP A 412 30.53 -24.77 -35.02
N ILE A 413 29.88 -25.93 -34.89
CA ILE A 413 28.46 -26.05 -34.61
C ILE A 413 28.14 -25.41 -33.24
N MET A 414 28.93 -25.69 -32.21
CA MET A 414 28.76 -25.10 -30.88
C MET A 414 28.78 -23.56 -30.92
N THR A 415 29.67 -22.99 -31.71
CA THR A 415 29.75 -21.54 -31.89
C THR A 415 28.45 -20.97 -32.43
N ARG A 416 27.85 -21.65 -33.42
CA ARG A 416 26.57 -21.26 -34.02
C ARG A 416 25.38 -21.34 -33.03
N CYS A 417 25.44 -22.27 -32.05
CA CYS A 417 24.42 -22.47 -31.04
C CYS A 417 24.57 -21.56 -29.80
N GLY A 418 25.55 -20.65 -29.81
CA GLY A 418 25.87 -19.85 -28.62
C GLY A 418 26.57 -20.62 -27.50
N LEU A 419 27.14 -21.81 -27.82
CA LEU A 419 27.86 -22.68 -26.86
C LEU A 419 29.38 -22.46 -26.89
N SER A 420 29.89 -21.49 -27.66
CA SER A 420 31.33 -21.24 -27.81
C SER A 420 32.06 -20.88 -26.51
N SER A 421 31.38 -20.21 -25.56
CA SER A 421 31.97 -19.82 -24.29
C SER A 421 32.30 -20.99 -23.36
N ILE A 422 31.79 -22.18 -23.65
CA ILE A 422 31.97 -23.39 -22.82
C ILE A 422 32.76 -24.48 -23.58
N SER A 423 33.28 -24.17 -24.75
CA SER A 423 34.01 -25.13 -25.59
C SER A 423 35.22 -25.76 -24.90
N ASP A 424 35.83 -25.07 -23.94
CA ASP A 424 37.04 -25.54 -23.26
C ASP A 424 36.75 -26.58 -22.14
N VAL A 425 35.49 -26.74 -21.75
CA VAL A 425 35.05 -27.67 -20.71
C VAL A 425 34.17 -28.80 -21.22
N CYS A 426 34.24 -29.08 -22.52
CA CYS A 426 33.49 -30.16 -23.17
C CYS A 426 34.31 -31.44 -23.30
N THR A 427 33.60 -32.56 -23.44
CA THR A 427 34.18 -33.89 -23.71
C THR A 427 33.79 -34.27 -25.12
N HIS A 428 34.75 -34.75 -25.91
CA HIS A 428 34.54 -35.33 -27.24
C HIS A 428 34.91 -36.82 -27.27
N LYS A 429 34.03 -37.65 -27.84
CA LYS A 429 34.27 -39.09 -27.97
C LYS A 429 33.50 -39.74 -29.11
N ASP A 430 33.99 -40.86 -29.61
CA ASP A 430 33.25 -41.77 -30.49
C ASP A 430 32.25 -42.59 -29.67
N ILE A 431 31.02 -42.69 -30.17
CA ILE A 431 29.98 -43.52 -29.53
C ILE A 431 30.00 -44.88 -30.14
N GLN A 432 30.08 -45.90 -29.29
CA GLN A 432 29.92 -47.30 -29.67
C GLN A 432 28.47 -47.71 -29.41
N MET A 433 27.70 -47.87 -30.47
CA MET A 433 26.34 -48.38 -30.37
C MET A 433 26.34 -49.84 -29.91
N PRO A 434 25.37 -50.28 -29.11
CA PRO A 434 25.20 -51.69 -28.77
C PRO A 434 25.10 -52.58 -30.00
N ASN A 435 25.67 -53.79 -29.97
CA ASN A 435 25.76 -54.69 -31.12
C ASN A 435 24.41 -55.04 -31.76
N ASP A 436 23.35 -55.03 -31.04
CA ASP A 436 21.97 -55.26 -31.51
C ASP A 436 21.36 -54.08 -32.23
N MET A 437 21.97 -52.89 -32.11
CA MET A 437 21.54 -51.64 -32.74
C MET A 437 22.37 -51.28 -33.97
N THR A 438 23.38 -52.02 -34.35
CA THR A 438 24.25 -51.75 -35.49
C THR A 438 23.63 -52.09 -36.87
N LYS A 439 22.36 -51.84 -37.09
CA LYS A 439 21.67 -52.11 -38.37
C LYS A 439 22.17 -51.31 -39.53
N THR A 440 22.77 -50.14 -39.31
CA THR A 440 23.02 -49.15 -40.34
C THR A 440 24.47 -48.96 -40.72
N ASN A 441 25.46 -49.53 -40.03
CA ASN A 441 26.89 -49.22 -40.18
C ASN A 441 27.23 -47.72 -40.05
N ALA A 442 26.36 -46.92 -39.45
CA ALA A 442 26.61 -45.51 -39.21
C ALA A 442 27.67 -45.35 -38.11
N LYS A 443 28.45 -44.27 -38.20
CA LYS A 443 29.44 -43.86 -37.21
C LYS A 443 28.94 -42.67 -36.45
N PHE A 444 29.04 -42.69 -35.17
CA PHE A 444 28.60 -41.63 -34.27
C PHE A 444 29.77 -41.09 -33.46
N SER A 445 29.87 -39.77 -33.37
CA SER A 445 30.71 -39.13 -32.37
C SER A 445 29.95 -37.97 -31.72
N CYS A 446 30.24 -37.68 -30.49
CA CYS A 446 29.60 -36.58 -29.80
C CYS A 446 30.55 -35.70 -29.01
N THR A 447 30.16 -34.48 -28.87
CA THR A 447 30.76 -33.50 -27.95
C THR A 447 29.67 -33.04 -27.02
N TYR A 448 29.95 -33.09 -25.73
CA TYR A 448 28.93 -32.76 -24.70
C TYR A 448 29.52 -32.04 -23.52
N GLY A 449 28.66 -31.36 -22.75
CA GLY A 449 29.00 -30.66 -21.53
C GLY A 449 27.78 -30.16 -20.79
N GLU A 450 28.05 -29.38 -19.78
CA GLU A 450 27.03 -28.78 -18.92
C GLU A 450 27.36 -27.30 -18.66
N VAL A 451 26.33 -26.45 -18.63
CA VAL A 451 26.45 -25.05 -18.25
C VAL A 451 25.16 -24.57 -17.59
N GLY A 452 25.28 -23.90 -16.44
CA GLY A 452 24.13 -23.28 -15.78
C GLY A 452 22.97 -24.24 -15.46
N GLY A 453 23.28 -25.54 -15.21
CA GLY A 453 22.27 -26.57 -14.96
C GLY A 453 21.59 -27.10 -16.22
N VAL A 454 22.13 -26.80 -17.42
CA VAL A 454 21.66 -27.34 -18.71
C VAL A 454 22.76 -28.22 -19.29
N SER A 455 22.43 -29.48 -19.56
CA SER A 455 23.26 -30.40 -20.33
C SER A 455 23.04 -30.19 -21.81
N TRP A 456 24.09 -30.23 -22.56
CA TRP A 456 24.06 -30.10 -24.04
C TRP A 456 24.93 -31.16 -24.72
N THR A 457 24.52 -31.51 -25.93
CA THR A 457 25.25 -32.49 -26.76
C THR A 457 25.24 -32.03 -28.22
N VAL A 458 26.38 -32.14 -28.89
CA VAL A 458 26.52 -32.06 -30.35
C VAL A 458 26.86 -33.46 -30.86
N LEU A 459 25.89 -34.10 -31.50
CA LEU A 459 26.03 -35.42 -32.12
C LEU A 459 26.40 -35.26 -33.60
N LEU A 460 27.45 -35.92 -34.04
CA LEU A 460 27.86 -36.00 -35.43
C LEU A 460 27.63 -37.43 -35.93
N VAL A 461 26.98 -37.57 -37.07
CA VAL A 461 26.66 -38.88 -37.67
C VAL A 461 27.16 -38.94 -39.10
N SER A 462 27.87 -40.05 -39.44
CA SER A 462 28.19 -40.44 -40.82
C SER A 462 27.43 -41.73 -41.11
N GLU A 463 26.43 -41.62 -41.97
CA GLU A 463 25.62 -42.76 -42.39
C GLU A 463 26.34 -43.67 -43.34
N ALA A 464 25.89 -44.91 -43.49
CA ALA A 464 26.51 -45.90 -44.37
C ALA A 464 26.44 -45.56 -45.86
N ASN A 465 25.44 -44.77 -46.24
CA ASN A 465 25.25 -44.22 -47.61
C ASN A 465 26.16 -43.02 -47.91
N GLY A 466 26.87 -42.52 -46.87
CA GLY A 466 27.75 -41.36 -47.01
C GLY A 466 27.08 -40.03 -46.63
N ASP A 467 25.81 -40.05 -46.27
CA ASP A 467 25.12 -38.87 -45.76
C ASP A 467 25.66 -38.44 -44.41
N LEU A 468 25.67 -37.15 -44.17
CA LEU A 468 26.15 -36.54 -42.95
C LEU A 468 25.00 -35.87 -42.21
N ARG A 469 24.93 -36.11 -40.92
CA ARG A 469 23.97 -35.44 -40.03
C ARG A 469 24.69 -34.89 -38.84
N ALA A 470 24.15 -33.83 -38.31
CA ALA A 470 24.51 -33.33 -36.98
C ALA A 470 23.25 -32.86 -36.25
N VAL A 471 23.19 -33.16 -34.98
CA VAL A 471 22.08 -32.79 -34.11
C VAL A 471 22.64 -32.20 -32.84
N VAL A 472 22.10 -31.06 -32.44
CA VAL A 472 22.40 -30.41 -31.16
C VAL A 472 21.18 -30.54 -30.24
N THR A 473 21.44 -30.92 -29.00
CA THR A 473 20.37 -31.05 -27.99
C THR A 473 20.76 -30.34 -26.72
N CYS A 474 19.77 -29.72 -26.06
CA CYS A 474 19.92 -29.10 -24.77
C CYS A 474 18.72 -29.45 -23.88
N ALA A 475 18.99 -29.80 -22.61
CA ALA A 475 17.94 -30.01 -21.61
C ALA A 475 18.48 -29.80 -20.18
N PRO A 476 17.62 -29.50 -19.18
CA PRO A 476 18.07 -29.38 -17.80
C PRO A 476 18.78 -30.64 -17.31
N THR A 477 19.92 -30.47 -16.66
CA THR A 477 20.69 -31.60 -16.11
C THR A 477 19.87 -32.44 -15.12
N THR A 478 19.02 -31.77 -14.32
CA THR A 478 18.13 -32.43 -13.36
C THR A 478 17.13 -33.38 -14.01
N TYR A 479 16.71 -33.12 -15.24
CA TYR A 479 15.83 -34.00 -16.00
C TYR A 479 16.49 -35.38 -16.22
N TYR A 480 17.73 -35.36 -16.67
CA TYR A 480 18.46 -36.60 -16.94
C TYR A 480 18.74 -37.39 -15.66
N THR A 481 19.17 -36.73 -14.60
CA THR A 481 19.49 -37.36 -13.32
C THR A 481 18.29 -37.98 -12.62
N SER A 482 17.09 -37.45 -12.87
CA SER A 482 15.85 -37.93 -12.27
C SER A 482 15.17 -39.05 -13.07
N ASN A 483 15.31 -39.05 -14.39
CA ASN A 483 14.56 -39.97 -15.27
C ASN A 483 15.37 -41.13 -15.80
N TYR A 484 16.71 -41.09 -15.71
CA TYR A 484 17.60 -42.13 -16.25
C TYR A 484 18.63 -42.58 -15.20
N ASP A 485 18.93 -43.87 -15.18
CA ASP A 485 20.04 -44.40 -14.34
C ASP A 485 21.37 -44.27 -15.09
N LEU A 486 22.12 -43.22 -14.79
CA LEU A 486 23.41 -42.92 -15.39
C LEU A 486 24.46 -44.05 -15.25
N LYS A 487 24.26 -45.00 -14.32
CA LYS A 487 25.21 -46.12 -14.10
C LYS A 487 25.22 -47.11 -15.24
N ASP A 488 24.12 -47.27 -15.95
CA ASP A 488 23.96 -48.25 -17.01
C ASP A 488 24.50 -47.75 -18.39
N TYR A 489 24.66 -46.45 -18.54
CA TYR A 489 25.00 -45.81 -19.84
C TYR A 489 26.39 -45.16 -19.89
N GLY A 490 27.21 -45.37 -18.93
CA GLY A 490 28.58 -44.86 -18.88
C GLY A 490 28.68 -43.42 -18.36
N ASN A 491 29.54 -42.58 -18.98
CA ASN A 491 29.88 -41.28 -18.43
C ASN A 491 28.94 -40.15 -18.81
N SER A 492 28.03 -40.37 -19.81
CA SER A 492 27.11 -39.34 -20.26
C SER A 492 25.85 -39.95 -20.86
N ILE A 493 24.71 -39.65 -20.26
CA ILE A 493 23.41 -40.08 -20.76
C ILE A 493 23.02 -39.29 -22.02
N CYS A 494 23.48 -38.06 -22.14
CA CYS A 494 23.22 -37.23 -23.31
C CYS A 494 23.74 -37.86 -24.60
N ASP A 495 24.88 -38.57 -24.55
CA ASP A 495 25.46 -39.27 -25.67
C ASP A 495 24.55 -40.38 -26.20
N PHE A 496 24.09 -41.19 -25.26
CA PHE A 496 23.31 -42.36 -25.59
C PHE A 496 21.92 -41.97 -26.11
N VAL A 497 21.24 -41.09 -25.44
CA VAL A 497 19.87 -40.72 -25.79
C VAL A 497 19.85 -39.98 -27.17
N ALA A 498 20.78 -39.03 -27.39
CA ALA A 498 20.88 -38.37 -28.69
C ALA A 498 21.21 -39.33 -29.83
N ALA A 499 22.11 -40.31 -29.60
CA ALA A 499 22.45 -41.32 -30.59
C ALA A 499 21.26 -42.26 -30.89
N MET A 500 20.50 -42.63 -29.84
CA MET A 500 19.31 -43.47 -29.99
C MET A 500 18.20 -42.79 -30.77
N ASP A 501 18.00 -41.50 -30.60
CA ASP A 501 17.00 -40.72 -31.35
C ASP A 501 17.34 -40.75 -32.85
N VAL A 502 18.57 -40.38 -33.22
CA VAL A 502 19.01 -40.38 -34.61
C VAL A 502 18.99 -41.83 -35.17
N TYR A 503 19.38 -42.82 -34.35
CA TYR A 503 19.35 -44.22 -34.79
C TYR A 503 17.92 -44.70 -35.10
N ASN A 504 16.95 -44.33 -34.29
CA ASN A 504 15.56 -44.73 -34.50
C ASN A 504 14.92 -44.09 -35.76
N GLU A 505 15.46 -42.95 -36.18
CA GLU A 505 15.06 -42.26 -37.42
C GLU A 505 15.71 -42.85 -38.69
N LEU A 506 16.84 -43.57 -38.55
CA LEU A 506 17.58 -44.24 -39.64
C LEU A 506 17.00 -45.61 -39.95
#